data_2e52bfd8733c7c601d2f1130eab353e0
#
_entry.id   2e52bfd8733c7c601d2f1130eab353e0
#
_cell.length_a   1.000
_cell.length_b   1.000
_cell.length_c   1.000
_cell.angle_alpha   90.00
_cell.angle_beta   90.00
_cell.angle_gamma   90.00
#
_symmetry.space_group_name_H-M   'P 1'
#
loop_
_entity.id
_entity.type
_entity.pdbx_description
1 polymer ?
#
loop_
_entity_poly.entity_id
_entity_poly.type
_entity_poly.pdbx_seq_one_letter_code
_entity_poly.pdbx_strand_id
1 'polypeptide(L)'
;ANSDKDSIERGELKDAVEKLFSTKAEVALFYFAGHGHIEASGGYLLASDAKRGDDGLSLNEVLVLANNSPATNKIIILDSCHSGIAGNPPTVKDSAFLSEGTTILTASTAEQYASEEDGSGVFTTLLVDALSGSAANILGDITPGSVYAHIDQSLGAWEQRPIFKSNVRSFVSLRKISPLIPLDDLRKISI
;
A
#
# COMPACT_ATOMS: atom_id res chain seq x y z
N ALA A 1 -13.84 -7.73 19.67
CA ALA A 1 -13.03 -8.31 20.75
C ALA A 1 -11.96 -9.16 20.08
N ASN A 2 -10.73 -8.62 19.98
CA ASN A 2 -9.59 -9.39 19.50
C ASN A 2 -9.29 -10.46 20.54
N SER A 3 -9.26 -11.71 20.14
CA SER A 3 -8.70 -12.77 20.98
C SER A 3 -7.19 -12.62 20.97
N ASP A 4 -6.52 -12.87 22.10
CA ASP A 4 -5.05 -12.83 22.25
C ASP A 4 -4.27 -13.72 21.24
N LYS A 5 -4.97 -14.49 20.41
CA LYS A 5 -4.42 -15.34 19.35
C LYS A 5 -4.14 -14.62 18.02
N ASP A 6 -4.68 -13.42 17.83
CA ASP A 6 -4.58 -12.67 16.56
C ASP A 6 -3.68 -11.43 16.70
N SER A 7 -3.00 -11.26 17.83
CA SER A 7 -2.07 -10.15 18.05
C SER A 7 -0.70 -10.49 17.45
N ILE A 8 -0.15 -9.55 16.68
CA ILE A 8 1.19 -9.67 16.09
C ILE A 8 2.13 -8.74 16.86
N GLU A 9 3.22 -9.27 17.38
CA GLU A 9 4.26 -8.50 18.03
C GLU A 9 5.22 -7.88 16.99
N ARG A 10 5.93 -6.82 17.40
CA ARG A 10 6.89 -6.11 16.53
C ARG A 10 7.94 -7.05 15.93
N GLY A 11 8.45 -8.00 16.74
CA GLY A 11 9.43 -8.98 16.28
C GLY A 11 8.89 -9.85 15.16
N GLU A 12 7.68 -10.37 15.30
CA GLU A 12 7.01 -11.20 14.30
C GLU A 12 6.70 -10.42 13.01
N LEU A 13 6.24 -9.15 13.15
CA LEU A 13 6.01 -8.26 12.01
C LEU A 13 7.31 -8.02 11.25
N LYS A 14 8.41 -7.73 11.94
CA LYS A 14 9.72 -7.53 11.33
C LYS A 14 10.18 -8.78 10.59
N ASP A 15 10.15 -9.94 11.22
CA ASP A 15 10.57 -11.22 10.63
C ASP A 15 9.75 -11.54 9.37
N ALA A 16 8.43 -11.26 9.39
CA ALA A 16 7.56 -11.45 8.25
C ALA A 16 7.92 -10.52 7.07
N VAL A 17 8.22 -9.24 7.35
CA VAL A 17 8.64 -8.27 6.34
C VAL A 17 10.01 -8.62 5.76
N GLU A 18 10.98 -9.01 6.60
CA GLU A 18 12.29 -9.48 6.16
C GLU A 18 12.18 -10.72 5.25
N LYS A 19 11.38 -11.70 5.67
CA LYS A 19 11.14 -12.91 4.88
C LYS A 19 10.47 -12.59 3.54
N LEU A 20 9.47 -11.71 3.54
CA LEU A 20 8.78 -11.27 2.31
C LEU A 20 9.78 -10.69 1.31
N PHE A 21 10.56 -9.69 1.74
CA PHE A 21 11.44 -8.95 0.85
C PHE A 21 12.77 -9.66 0.56
N SER A 22 13.15 -10.69 1.31
CA SER A 22 14.29 -11.56 0.96
C SER A 22 13.94 -12.64 -0.06
N THR A 23 12.66 -12.88 -0.32
CA THR A 23 12.20 -13.92 -1.23
C THR A 23 12.26 -13.45 -2.68
N LYS A 24 12.88 -14.24 -3.58
CA LYS A 24 12.84 -14.00 -5.02
C LYS A 24 11.43 -14.36 -5.53
N ALA A 25 10.71 -13.37 -6.05
CA ALA A 25 9.35 -13.50 -6.54
C ALA A 25 9.08 -12.52 -7.69
N GLU A 26 8.03 -12.77 -8.45
CA GLU A 26 7.54 -11.79 -9.43
C GLU A 26 6.90 -10.60 -8.72
N VAL A 27 6.14 -10.86 -7.65
CA VAL A 27 5.47 -9.84 -6.82
C VAL A 27 5.70 -10.14 -5.34
N ALA A 28 6.20 -9.15 -4.60
CA ALA A 28 6.21 -9.11 -3.16
C ALA A 28 5.23 -8.00 -2.71
N LEU A 29 4.12 -8.37 -2.09
CA LEU A 29 3.10 -7.43 -1.63
C LEU A 29 3.07 -7.41 -0.10
N PHE A 30 3.29 -6.24 0.46
CA PHE A 30 3.12 -5.92 1.87
C PHE A 30 1.90 -5.04 2.07
N TYR A 31 0.89 -5.53 2.75
CA TYR A 31 -0.27 -4.78 3.20
C TYR A 31 -0.29 -4.69 4.71
N PHE A 32 -0.41 -3.49 5.23
CA PHE A 32 -0.54 -3.23 6.65
C PHE A 32 -1.77 -2.36 6.92
N ALA A 33 -2.68 -2.86 7.74
CA ALA A 33 -3.80 -2.12 8.29
C ALA A 33 -3.66 -2.06 9.80
N GLY A 34 -3.56 -0.86 10.37
CA GLY A 34 -3.33 -0.70 11.80
C GLY A 34 -2.92 0.71 12.21
N HIS A 35 -2.40 0.84 13.40
CA HIS A 35 -1.96 2.15 13.88
C HIS A 35 -0.57 2.50 13.36
N GLY A 36 -0.43 3.75 12.93
CA GLY A 36 0.84 4.37 12.59
C GLY A 36 1.17 5.50 13.57
N HIS A 37 2.45 5.80 13.72
CA HIS A 37 2.94 6.91 14.54
C HIS A 37 4.05 7.66 13.82
N ILE A 38 4.10 8.99 14.01
CA ILE A 38 5.15 9.85 13.45
C ILE A 38 5.93 10.48 14.59
N GLU A 39 7.25 10.42 14.46
CA GLU A 39 8.20 11.16 15.27
C GLU A 39 9.22 11.90 14.41
N ALA A 40 10.10 12.68 15.04
CA ALA A 40 11.19 13.36 14.35
C ALA A 40 12.14 12.41 13.60
N SER A 41 12.23 11.16 14.03
CA SER A 41 13.01 10.09 13.42
C SER A 41 12.33 9.39 12.24
N GLY A 42 11.04 9.62 12.02
CA GLY A 42 10.26 9.02 10.92
C GLY A 42 8.91 8.46 11.33
N GLY A 43 8.33 7.65 10.45
CA GLY A 43 7.08 6.92 10.69
C GLY A 43 7.33 5.50 11.16
N TYR A 44 6.39 4.99 11.95
CA TYR A 44 6.42 3.67 12.56
C TYR A 44 5.07 2.96 12.38
N LEU A 45 5.10 1.67 12.11
CA LEU A 45 3.94 0.77 12.13
C LEU A 45 3.88 0.12 13.51
N LEU A 46 2.77 0.34 14.24
CA LEU A 46 2.62 -0.15 15.60
C LEU A 46 2.05 -1.57 15.60
N ALA A 47 2.79 -2.48 16.20
CA ALA A 47 2.33 -3.83 16.50
C ALA A 47 1.60 -3.86 17.85
N SER A 48 1.04 -5.01 18.23
CA SER A 48 0.21 -5.16 19.43
C SER A 48 0.96 -4.96 20.75
N ASP A 49 2.27 -5.14 20.76
CA ASP A 49 3.16 -4.99 21.93
C ASP A 49 3.71 -3.56 22.08
N ALA A 50 3.41 -2.64 21.15
CA ALA A 50 3.89 -1.28 21.21
C ALA A 50 3.31 -0.53 22.43
N LYS A 51 4.19 0.01 23.27
CA LYS A 51 3.86 0.82 24.45
C LYS A 51 4.07 2.31 24.19
N ARG A 52 4.92 2.63 23.22
CA ARG A 52 5.25 3.97 22.76
C ARG A 52 5.22 4.01 21.24
N GLY A 53 5.13 5.19 20.67
CA GLY A 53 5.07 5.35 19.22
C GLY A 53 6.33 4.86 18.50
N ASP A 54 7.50 5.03 19.10
CA ASP A 54 8.80 4.61 18.57
C ASP A 54 9.12 3.12 18.79
N ASP A 55 8.25 2.40 19.49
CA ASP A 55 8.36 0.93 19.65
C ASP A 55 7.94 0.16 18.38
N GLY A 56 7.37 0.84 17.37
CA GLY A 56 6.90 0.24 16.13
C GLY A 56 8.02 -0.20 15.17
N LEU A 57 7.62 -0.85 14.08
CA LEU A 57 8.50 -1.13 12.95
C LEU A 57 8.69 0.15 12.12
N SER A 58 9.92 0.60 11.95
CA SER A 58 10.22 1.81 11.18
C SER A 58 9.85 1.65 9.70
N LEU A 59 9.13 2.62 9.15
CA LEU A 59 8.84 2.68 7.71
C LEU A 59 10.11 2.78 6.86
N ASN A 60 11.15 3.43 7.37
CA ASN A 60 12.44 3.47 6.69
C ASN A 60 13.08 2.08 6.59
N GLU A 61 12.96 1.26 7.64
CA GLU A 61 13.44 -0.13 7.61
C GLU A 61 12.68 -0.97 6.57
N VAL A 62 11.34 -0.84 6.51
CA VAL A 62 10.51 -1.48 5.48
C VAL A 62 10.95 -1.08 4.07
N LEU A 63 11.22 0.21 3.84
CA LEU A 63 11.67 0.72 2.54
C LEU A 63 13.06 0.22 2.17
N VAL A 64 13.99 0.16 3.12
CA VAL A 64 15.34 -0.39 2.89
C VAL A 64 15.25 -1.86 2.50
N LEU A 65 14.44 -2.66 3.19
CA LEU A 65 14.21 -4.07 2.85
C LEU A 65 13.58 -4.22 1.47
N ALA A 66 12.56 -3.42 1.15
CA ALA A 66 11.93 -3.44 -0.16
C ALA A 66 12.90 -3.04 -1.28
N ASN A 67 13.70 -1.99 -1.09
CA ASN A 67 14.66 -1.51 -2.08
C ASN A 67 15.78 -2.53 -2.37
N ASN A 68 16.14 -3.35 -1.40
CA ASN A 68 17.14 -4.41 -1.53
C ASN A 68 16.54 -5.77 -1.93
N SER A 69 15.22 -5.84 -2.10
CA SER A 69 14.53 -7.10 -2.41
C SER A 69 14.88 -7.63 -3.81
N PRO A 70 15.10 -8.94 -3.95
CA PRO A 70 15.26 -9.59 -5.26
C PRO A 70 13.94 -9.78 -6.02
N ALA A 71 12.79 -9.40 -5.42
CA ALA A 71 11.51 -9.44 -6.10
C ALA A 71 11.44 -8.40 -7.23
N THR A 72 10.82 -8.76 -8.34
CA THR A 72 10.70 -7.88 -9.51
C THR A 72 9.78 -6.69 -9.21
N ASN A 73 8.63 -6.93 -8.59
CA ASN A 73 7.67 -5.91 -8.20
C ASN A 73 7.48 -5.93 -6.68
N LYS A 74 7.72 -4.80 -6.02
CA LYS A 74 7.53 -4.59 -4.59
C LYS A 74 6.40 -3.63 -4.39
N ILE A 75 5.31 -4.10 -3.79
CA ILE A 75 4.09 -3.31 -3.59
C ILE A 75 3.86 -3.17 -2.10
N ILE A 76 3.84 -1.93 -1.63
CA ILE A 76 3.62 -1.58 -0.23
C ILE A 76 2.32 -0.79 -0.14
N ILE A 77 1.34 -1.34 0.56
CA ILE A 77 0.05 -0.69 0.81
C ILE A 77 -0.09 -0.48 2.31
N LEU A 78 -0.24 0.77 2.73
CA LEU A 78 -0.31 1.15 4.12
C LEU A 78 -1.66 1.81 4.42
N ASP A 79 -2.51 1.10 5.13
CA ASP A 79 -3.77 1.57 5.66
C ASP A 79 -3.60 1.90 7.15
N SER A 80 -2.89 2.98 7.41
CA SER A 80 -2.61 3.45 8.76
C SER A 80 -2.56 4.97 8.80
N CYS A 81 -2.92 5.54 9.94
CA CYS A 81 -2.72 6.97 10.19
C CYS A 81 -1.26 7.34 9.95
N HIS A 82 -1.01 8.51 9.35
CA HIS A 82 0.34 9.03 9.11
C HIS A 82 1.25 8.18 8.19
N SER A 83 0.70 7.20 7.48
CA SER A 83 1.49 6.36 6.57
C SER A 83 2.08 7.14 5.38
N GLY A 84 1.54 8.30 5.06
CA GLY A 84 2.01 9.17 3.98
C GLY A 84 3.48 9.60 4.08
N ILE A 85 4.09 9.52 5.27
CA ILE A 85 5.51 9.79 5.46
C ILE A 85 6.42 8.69 4.85
N ALA A 86 5.87 7.50 4.57
CA ALA A 86 6.63 6.40 3.98
C ALA A 86 7.40 6.77 2.69
N GLY A 87 6.93 7.78 2.00
CA GLY A 87 7.60 8.29 0.81
C GLY A 87 8.48 9.53 1.02
N ASN A 88 8.48 10.13 2.22
CA ASN A 88 9.23 11.35 2.54
C ASN A 88 9.66 11.31 4.01
N PRO A 89 10.70 10.56 4.38
CA PRO A 89 11.21 10.58 5.74
C PRO A 89 11.70 12.00 6.10
N PRO A 90 11.36 12.52 7.30
CA PRO A 90 11.64 13.92 7.67
C PRO A 90 13.12 14.28 7.69
N THR A 91 14.01 13.30 7.75
CA THR A 91 15.46 13.50 7.86
C THR A 91 16.18 13.63 6.51
N VAL A 92 15.48 13.41 5.38
CA VAL A 92 16.07 13.51 4.05
C VAL A 92 15.31 14.57 3.27
N LYS A 93 15.94 15.70 3.01
CA LYS A 93 15.39 16.80 2.17
C LYS A 93 15.10 16.37 0.72
N ASP A 94 15.55 15.21 0.31
CA ASP A 94 15.33 14.64 -1.00
C ASP A 94 14.51 13.33 -0.87
N SER A 95 13.52 13.19 -1.72
CA SER A 95 12.58 12.09 -1.87
C SER A 95 13.13 10.71 -1.49
N ALA A 96 12.34 9.89 -0.79
CA ALA A 96 12.68 8.48 -0.60
C ALA A 96 13.05 7.87 -1.95
N PHE A 97 14.28 7.38 -2.08
CA PHE A 97 14.71 6.65 -3.26
C PHE A 97 13.93 5.34 -3.32
N LEU A 98 13.17 5.15 -4.39
CA LEU A 98 12.51 3.88 -4.68
C LEU A 98 13.33 3.14 -5.73
N SER A 99 13.75 1.92 -5.41
CA SER A 99 14.36 1.02 -6.41
C SER A 99 13.35 0.68 -7.50
N GLU A 100 13.85 0.33 -8.68
CA GLU A 100 12.99 -0.10 -9.81
C GLU A 100 12.05 -1.23 -9.38
N GLY A 101 10.79 -1.17 -9.82
CA GLY A 101 9.74 -2.12 -9.48
C GLY A 101 9.03 -1.82 -8.16
N THR A 102 9.33 -0.72 -7.47
CA THR A 102 8.69 -0.39 -6.18
C THR A 102 7.50 0.54 -6.37
N THR A 103 6.39 0.19 -5.74
CA THR A 103 5.16 0.99 -5.65
C THR A 103 4.71 1.10 -4.20
N ILE A 104 4.35 2.31 -3.78
CA ILE A 104 3.81 2.61 -2.45
C ILE A 104 2.44 3.26 -2.64
N LEU A 105 1.45 2.77 -1.92
CA LEU A 105 0.12 3.33 -1.80
C LEU A 105 -0.22 3.48 -0.32
N THR A 106 -0.61 4.68 0.12
CA THR A 106 -0.95 4.94 1.52
C THR A 106 -2.32 5.58 1.66
N ALA A 107 -3.02 5.29 2.76
CA ALA A 107 -4.37 5.77 3.02
C ALA A 107 -4.46 7.30 3.16
N SER A 108 -3.46 7.94 3.79
CA SER A 108 -3.52 9.37 4.10
C SER A 108 -2.15 10.02 4.07
N THR A 109 -2.15 11.36 4.05
CA THR A 109 -0.95 12.18 4.24
C THR A 109 -0.52 12.21 5.71
N ALA A 110 0.72 12.69 5.97
CA ALA A 110 1.27 12.83 7.30
C ALA A 110 0.45 13.74 8.24
N GLU A 111 -0.38 14.63 7.71
CA GLU A 111 -1.10 15.66 8.46
C GLU A 111 -2.59 15.37 8.66
N GLN A 112 -3.09 14.24 8.16
CA GLN A 112 -4.52 13.91 8.17
C GLN A 112 -4.79 12.61 8.95
N TYR A 113 -5.86 12.60 9.76
CA TYR A 113 -6.34 11.40 10.42
C TYR A 113 -7.24 10.59 9.46
N ALA A 114 -7.15 9.27 9.51
CA ALA A 114 -8.04 8.42 8.74
C ALA A 114 -9.49 8.54 9.25
N SER A 115 -10.42 8.75 8.34
CA SER A 115 -11.84 8.71 8.65
C SER A 115 -12.30 7.25 8.74
N GLU A 116 -13.04 6.91 9.79
CA GLU A 116 -13.68 5.62 9.97
C GLU A 116 -15.19 5.77 9.82
N GLU A 117 -15.79 4.98 8.93
CA GLU A 117 -17.23 4.77 8.83
C GLU A 117 -17.53 3.30 9.07
N ASP A 118 -18.50 2.99 9.92
CA ASP A 118 -18.97 1.62 10.22
C ASP A 118 -17.87 0.62 10.62
N GLY A 119 -16.78 1.08 11.27
CA GLY A 119 -15.71 0.23 11.81
C GLY A 119 -14.72 -0.31 10.78
N SER A 120 -14.79 0.12 9.53
CA SER A 120 -13.75 -0.05 8.52
C SER A 120 -13.33 1.31 7.97
N GLY A 121 -12.04 1.50 7.75
CA GLY A 121 -11.53 2.74 7.14
C GLY A 121 -12.06 2.90 5.71
N VAL A 122 -12.38 4.12 5.32
CA VAL A 122 -12.83 4.45 3.96
C VAL A 122 -11.84 3.92 2.92
N PHE A 123 -10.53 4.03 3.20
CA PHE A 123 -9.49 3.52 2.32
C PHE A 123 -9.59 1.99 2.12
N THR A 124 -9.74 1.20 3.21
CA THR A 124 -9.91 -0.26 3.11
C THR A 124 -11.12 -0.61 2.26
N THR A 125 -12.26 0.06 2.47
CA THR A 125 -13.48 -0.19 1.71
C THR A 125 -13.27 0.05 0.22
N LEU A 126 -12.67 1.18 -0.16
CA LEU A 126 -12.37 1.53 -1.54
C LEU A 126 -11.31 0.62 -2.16
N LEU A 127 -10.30 0.20 -1.38
CA LEU A 127 -9.29 -0.77 -1.81
C LEU A 127 -9.93 -2.12 -2.15
N VAL A 128 -10.81 -2.62 -1.28
CA VAL A 128 -11.53 -3.88 -1.50
C VAL A 128 -12.45 -3.78 -2.72
N ASP A 129 -13.17 -2.67 -2.89
CA ASP A 129 -14.01 -2.43 -4.06
C ASP A 129 -13.18 -2.39 -5.35
N ALA A 130 -12.06 -1.64 -5.36
CA ALA A 130 -11.12 -1.59 -6.48
C ALA A 130 -10.64 -2.99 -6.89
N LEU A 131 -10.19 -3.78 -5.90
CA LEU A 131 -9.70 -5.15 -6.12
C LEU A 131 -10.82 -6.13 -6.48
N SER A 132 -12.08 -5.84 -6.13
CA SER A 132 -13.23 -6.66 -6.49
C SER A 132 -13.65 -6.51 -7.96
N GLY A 133 -13.17 -5.47 -8.64
CA GLY A 133 -13.37 -5.30 -10.06
C GLY A 133 -13.57 -3.85 -10.52
N SER A 134 -13.93 -2.94 -9.61
CA SER A 134 -14.25 -1.55 -9.97
C SER A 134 -13.06 -0.78 -10.57
N ALA A 135 -11.82 -1.21 -10.28
CA ALA A 135 -10.61 -0.63 -10.86
C ALA A 135 -10.09 -1.38 -12.10
N ALA A 136 -10.85 -2.34 -12.63
CA ALA A 136 -10.40 -3.10 -13.79
C ALA A 136 -10.40 -2.26 -15.06
N ASN A 137 -9.36 -2.41 -15.88
CA ASN A 137 -9.34 -1.85 -17.22
C ASN A 137 -10.22 -2.70 -18.17
N ILE A 138 -10.34 -2.26 -19.43
CA ILE A 138 -11.16 -2.96 -20.46
C ILE A 138 -10.71 -4.40 -20.74
N LEU A 139 -9.46 -4.75 -20.39
CA LEU A 139 -8.89 -6.10 -20.54
C LEU A 139 -9.06 -6.94 -19.27
N GLY A 140 -9.66 -6.38 -18.21
CA GLY A 140 -9.89 -7.02 -16.93
C GLY A 140 -8.69 -6.98 -15.98
N ASP A 141 -7.63 -6.23 -16.28
CA ASP A 141 -6.47 -6.12 -15.40
C ASP A 141 -6.67 -5.01 -14.35
N ILE A 142 -6.36 -5.34 -13.10
CA ILE A 142 -6.35 -4.42 -11.97
C ILE A 142 -4.89 -4.23 -11.55
N THR A 143 -4.39 -3.01 -11.67
CA THR A 143 -3.00 -2.65 -11.37
C THR A 143 -2.92 -1.72 -10.17
N PRO A 144 -1.74 -1.56 -9.51
CA PRO A 144 -1.59 -0.57 -8.44
C PRO A 144 -2.01 0.84 -8.86
N GLY A 145 -1.72 1.24 -10.10
CA GLY A 145 -2.11 2.54 -10.63
C GLY A 145 -3.61 2.69 -10.81
N SER A 146 -4.31 1.65 -11.30
CA SER A 146 -5.77 1.69 -11.46
C SER A 146 -6.48 1.64 -10.10
N VAL A 147 -5.93 0.92 -9.12
CA VAL A 147 -6.42 0.94 -7.72
C VAL A 147 -6.33 2.34 -7.13
N TYR A 148 -5.16 3.00 -7.26
CA TYR A 148 -4.99 4.37 -6.81
C TYR A 148 -6.00 5.32 -7.47
N ALA A 149 -6.13 5.26 -8.80
CA ALA A 149 -7.05 6.13 -9.54
C ALA A 149 -8.50 5.93 -9.11
N HIS A 150 -8.93 4.68 -8.86
CA HIS A 150 -10.26 4.36 -8.37
C HIS A 150 -10.50 4.97 -6.98
N ILE A 151 -9.56 4.78 -6.05
CA ILE A 151 -9.67 5.34 -4.68
C ILE A 151 -9.71 6.88 -4.75
N ASP A 152 -8.79 7.51 -5.47
CA ASP A 152 -8.70 8.97 -5.56
C ASP A 152 -9.97 9.60 -6.18
N GLN A 153 -10.54 8.98 -7.20
CA GLN A 153 -11.77 9.45 -7.85
C GLN A 153 -13.04 9.21 -7.03
N SER A 154 -13.03 8.21 -6.15
CA SER A 154 -14.17 7.89 -5.27
C SER A 154 -14.26 8.81 -4.05
N LEU A 155 -13.17 9.50 -3.71
CA LEU A 155 -13.11 10.43 -2.58
C LEU A 155 -13.69 11.79 -2.94
N GLY A 156 -14.42 12.40 -2.00
CA GLY A 156 -14.93 13.76 -2.12
C GLY A 156 -13.83 14.83 -2.14
N ALA A 157 -14.19 16.06 -2.51
CA ALA A 157 -13.22 17.16 -2.67
C ALA A 157 -12.45 17.52 -1.39
N TRP A 158 -13.03 17.24 -0.22
CA TRP A 158 -12.49 17.59 1.09
C TRP A 158 -12.00 16.38 1.90
N GLU A 159 -12.06 15.19 1.30
CA GLU A 159 -11.61 13.96 1.94
C GLU A 159 -10.09 13.78 1.83
N GLN A 160 -9.57 12.92 2.68
CA GLN A 160 -8.15 12.60 2.72
C GLN A 160 -7.71 11.93 1.44
N ARG A 161 -6.67 12.45 0.80
CA ARG A 161 -6.14 11.88 -0.43
C ARG A 161 -5.08 10.83 -0.15
N PRO A 162 -5.15 9.67 -0.84
CA PRO A 162 -4.09 8.69 -0.79
C PRO A 162 -2.81 9.24 -1.41
N ILE A 163 -1.67 8.76 -0.94
CA ILE A 163 -0.40 9.02 -1.60
C ILE A 163 -0.03 7.81 -2.44
N PHE A 164 0.36 8.09 -3.67
CA PHE A 164 0.85 7.09 -4.60
C PHE A 164 2.25 7.48 -5.10
N LYS A 165 3.22 6.58 -4.89
CA LYS A 165 4.59 6.74 -5.41
C LYS A 165 5.02 5.46 -6.08
N SER A 166 5.63 5.57 -7.24
CA SER A 166 6.11 4.40 -7.96
C SER A 166 7.37 4.70 -8.78
N ASN A 167 8.24 3.70 -8.88
CA ASN A 167 9.35 3.65 -9.80
C ASN A 167 9.28 2.33 -10.59
N VAL A 168 8.43 2.29 -11.61
CA VAL A 168 8.16 1.09 -12.40
C VAL A 168 8.22 1.41 -13.89
N ARG A 169 8.64 0.44 -14.71
CA ARG A 169 8.55 0.54 -16.18
C ARG A 169 7.14 0.24 -16.67
N SER A 170 6.47 -0.70 -15.99
CA SER A 170 5.07 -1.06 -16.25
C SER A 170 4.46 -1.59 -14.97
N PHE A 171 3.15 -1.38 -14.78
CA PHE A 171 2.46 -1.94 -13.65
C PHE A 171 2.19 -3.42 -13.84
N VAL A 172 2.45 -4.21 -12.79
CA VAL A 172 2.01 -5.60 -12.72
C VAL A 172 0.52 -5.67 -12.46
N SER A 173 -0.16 -6.70 -12.98
CA SER A 173 -1.56 -6.97 -12.65
C SER A 173 -1.64 -7.62 -11.26
N LEU A 174 -2.32 -6.94 -10.31
CA LEU A 174 -2.60 -7.48 -8.97
C LEU A 174 -3.68 -8.55 -9.02
N ARG A 175 -4.65 -8.35 -9.90
CA ARG A 175 -5.78 -9.25 -10.12
C ARG A 175 -6.26 -9.11 -11.55
N LYS A 176 -6.73 -10.22 -12.11
CA LYS A 176 -7.41 -10.25 -13.39
C LYS A 176 -8.83 -10.76 -13.23
N ILE A 177 -9.78 -10.04 -13.78
CA ILE A 177 -11.19 -10.43 -13.84
C ILE A 177 -11.60 -10.67 -15.31
N SER A 178 -12.78 -11.21 -15.53
CA SER A 178 -13.34 -11.29 -16.87
C SER A 178 -13.53 -9.87 -17.42
N PRO A 179 -13.02 -9.57 -18.64
CA PRO A 179 -13.20 -8.25 -19.24
C PRO A 179 -14.68 -7.96 -19.46
N LEU A 180 -15.09 -6.70 -19.26
CA LEU A 180 -16.46 -6.24 -19.47
C LEU A 180 -16.90 -6.39 -20.94
N ILE A 181 -15.96 -6.25 -21.86
CA ILE A 181 -16.16 -6.44 -23.30
C ILE A 181 -15.36 -7.68 -23.71
N PRO A 182 -15.98 -8.67 -24.35
CA PRO A 182 -15.26 -9.85 -24.85
C PRO A 182 -14.09 -9.44 -25.74
N LEU A 183 -12.93 -10.11 -25.55
CA LEU A 183 -11.71 -9.79 -26.31
C LEU A 183 -11.91 -9.88 -27.83
N ASP A 184 -12.76 -10.80 -28.30
CA ASP A 184 -13.07 -10.95 -29.72
C ASP A 184 -13.86 -9.76 -30.29
N ASP A 185 -14.65 -9.10 -29.46
CA ASP A 185 -15.36 -7.87 -29.86
C ASP A 185 -14.40 -6.67 -29.84
N LEU A 186 -13.48 -6.60 -28.86
CA LEU A 186 -12.42 -5.58 -28.86
C LEU A 186 -11.51 -5.69 -30.09
N ARG A 187 -11.19 -6.89 -30.54
CA ARG A 187 -10.36 -7.12 -31.75
C ARG A 187 -11.04 -6.66 -33.03
N LYS A 188 -12.36 -6.56 -33.06
CA LYS A 188 -13.12 -6.05 -34.23
C LYS A 188 -13.06 -4.53 -34.34
N ILE A 189 -12.71 -3.84 -33.24
CA ILE A 189 -12.52 -2.40 -33.21
C ILE A 189 -11.05 -2.14 -33.62
N SER A 190 -10.68 -2.47 -34.86
CA SER A 190 -9.39 -2.04 -35.39
C SER A 190 -9.55 -0.62 -35.95
N ILE A 191 -8.69 0.26 -35.46
CA ILE A 191 -8.50 1.63 -36.00
C ILE A 191 -7.58 1.53 -37.19
#